data_1ce2339f0b9c67432a303cf8039b4f87
#
_entry.id   1ce2339f0b9c67432a303cf8039b4f87
#
_cell.length_a   1.000
_cell.length_b   1.000
_cell.length_c   1.000
_cell.angle_alpha   90.00
_cell.angle_beta   90.00
_cell.angle_gamma   90.00
#
_symmetry.space_group_name_H-M   'P 1'
#
loop_
_entity.id
_entity.type
_entity.pdbx_description
1 polymer ?
#
loop_
_entity_poly.entity_id
_entity_poly.type
_entity_poly.pdbx_seq_one_letter_code
_entity_poly.pdbx_strand_id
1 'polypeptide(L)'
;MYESFYGLHRKPFSIVPDHDCVFRGRSYLAAAAVLDHATTERCGGFALITGEAGTGKTTLIRELLQASPGNATVGLVTDPHRNFGPLLGRILLAFGVEAIDGRPLEMIDQFHLFIEQQDRTNRRTLLIIDEAHVLDETSLEELRLLSNAIVGQRAPDVVLVGHPELRRNLCSIPRLRPLAQRVVADCRLEALDREETHQYIDHRLRCAGAEGQVFSDDACGAIHAFTDGIPRLINILCEDLLTIGGLSQRASIDAAMVHAMAEDRRHGGVLPLNFASLGMLVSPEERPMRSQALSA
;
A
#
# COMPACT_ATOMS: atom_id res chain seq x y z
N MET A 1 22.84 -14.77 7.45
CA MET A 1 23.18 -16.22 7.38
C MET A 1 23.04 -16.73 5.93
N TYR A 2 21.89 -16.62 5.27
CA TYR A 2 21.73 -16.96 3.84
C TYR A 2 22.36 -15.90 2.91
N GLU A 3 22.52 -14.67 3.37
CA GLU A 3 23.07 -13.57 2.57
C GLU A 3 24.45 -13.91 2.02
N SER A 4 25.35 -14.40 2.87
CA SER A 4 26.71 -14.79 2.45
C SER A 4 26.69 -16.01 1.50
N PHE A 5 25.71 -16.90 1.63
CA PHE A 5 25.59 -18.08 0.76
C PHE A 5 25.19 -17.69 -0.68
N TYR A 6 24.26 -16.72 -0.80
CA TYR A 6 23.81 -16.21 -2.12
C TYR A 6 24.60 -14.99 -2.61
N GLY A 7 25.68 -14.57 -1.92
CA GLY A 7 26.49 -13.41 -2.30
C GLY A 7 25.76 -12.06 -2.12
N LEU A 8 24.80 -12.00 -1.18
CA LEU A 8 23.99 -10.80 -0.97
C LEU A 8 24.64 -9.89 0.09
N HIS A 9 24.57 -8.58 -0.13
CA HIS A 9 25.09 -7.57 0.79
C HIS A 9 24.07 -7.16 1.86
N ARG A 10 22.78 -7.43 1.62
CA ARG A 10 21.64 -7.12 2.50
C ARG A 10 20.48 -8.07 2.24
N LYS A 11 19.48 -8.02 3.11
CA LYS A 11 18.24 -8.80 2.93
C LYS A 11 17.42 -8.25 1.76
N PRO A 12 17.21 -9.02 0.67
CA PRO A 12 16.49 -8.53 -0.49
C PRO A 12 14.99 -8.32 -0.25
N PHE A 13 14.39 -9.15 0.61
CA PHE A 13 12.94 -9.18 0.80
C PHE A 13 12.49 -8.64 2.17
N SER A 14 13.26 -7.69 2.74
CA SER A 14 12.82 -6.98 3.94
C SER A 14 11.44 -6.37 3.74
N ILE A 15 10.56 -6.54 4.75
CA ILE A 15 9.24 -5.90 4.79
C ILE A 15 9.32 -4.41 5.17
N VAL A 16 10.47 -3.98 5.68
CA VAL A 16 10.72 -2.56 5.93
C VAL A 16 10.96 -1.88 4.60
N PRO A 17 10.21 -0.81 4.29
CA PRO A 17 10.37 -0.10 3.03
C PRO A 17 11.80 0.44 2.86
N ASP A 18 12.40 0.08 1.72
CA ASP A 18 13.73 0.52 1.31
C ASP A 18 13.58 1.45 0.10
N HIS A 19 13.99 2.70 0.26
CA HIS A 19 13.85 3.74 -0.76
C HIS A 19 14.76 3.51 -1.96
N ASP A 20 15.91 2.88 -1.73
CA ASP A 20 16.89 2.64 -2.79
C ASP A 20 16.52 1.43 -3.68
N CYS A 21 15.48 0.70 -3.28
CA CYS A 21 15.07 -0.52 -3.95
C CYS A 21 13.55 -0.57 -4.20
N VAL A 22 12.99 0.52 -4.69
CA VAL A 22 11.56 0.57 -5.06
C VAL A 22 11.38 0.01 -6.47
N PHE A 23 10.56 -1.03 -6.56
CA PHE A 23 10.11 -1.55 -7.86
C PHE A 23 8.94 -0.73 -8.37
N ARG A 24 9.09 -0.15 -9.56
CA ARG A 24 8.08 0.71 -10.19
C ARG A 24 7.33 -0.05 -11.28
N GLY A 25 6.38 -0.92 -10.84
CA GLY A 25 5.46 -1.61 -11.75
C GLY A 25 4.48 -0.64 -12.44
N ARG A 26 3.70 -1.15 -13.39
CA ARG A 26 2.80 -0.32 -14.23
C ARG A 26 1.79 0.48 -13.41
N SER A 27 1.10 -0.18 -12.47
CA SER A 27 0.10 0.49 -11.62
C SER A 27 0.75 1.52 -10.69
N TYR A 28 1.97 1.25 -10.23
CA TYR A 28 2.74 2.17 -9.40
C TYR A 28 3.15 3.43 -10.16
N LEU A 29 3.69 3.28 -11.38
CA LEU A 29 4.07 4.40 -12.23
C LEU A 29 2.86 5.26 -12.61
N ALA A 30 1.73 4.63 -12.94
CA ALA A 30 0.49 5.34 -13.22
C ALA A 30 0.01 6.15 -12.01
N ALA A 31 0.02 5.56 -10.81
CA ALA A 31 -0.38 6.24 -9.58
C ALA A 31 0.57 7.39 -9.22
N ALA A 32 1.88 7.18 -9.37
CA ALA A 32 2.89 8.23 -9.12
C ALA A 32 2.70 9.42 -10.07
N ALA A 33 2.49 9.18 -11.36
CA ALA A 33 2.27 10.23 -12.36
C ALA A 33 0.99 11.04 -12.09
N VAL A 34 -0.10 10.36 -11.71
CA VAL A 34 -1.36 11.03 -11.39
C VAL A 34 -1.25 11.86 -10.11
N LEU A 35 -0.51 11.36 -9.10
CA LEU A 35 -0.23 12.12 -7.88
C LEU A 35 0.63 13.33 -8.14
N ASP A 36 1.69 13.17 -8.92
CA ASP A 36 2.57 14.27 -9.30
C ASP A 36 1.77 15.36 -10.02
N HIS A 37 0.93 14.99 -10.97
CA HIS A 37 0.03 15.91 -11.66
C HIS A 37 -0.94 16.61 -10.69
N ALA A 38 -1.67 15.86 -9.86
CA ALA A 38 -2.64 16.40 -8.91
C ALA A 38 -1.99 17.35 -7.90
N THR A 39 -0.76 17.02 -7.46
CA THR A 39 -0.01 17.87 -6.52
C THR A 39 0.73 19.01 -7.19
N THR A 40 1.02 18.96 -8.50
CA THR A 40 1.72 20.03 -9.23
C THR A 40 0.77 21.12 -9.72
N GLU A 41 -0.40 20.80 -10.22
CA GLU A 41 -1.32 21.76 -10.83
C GLU A 41 -2.20 22.53 -9.85
N ARG A 42 -2.07 22.32 -8.54
CA ARG A 42 -2.85 23.04 -7.51
C ARG A 42 -4.35 22.95 -7.76
N CYS A 43 -4.84 21.74 -7.97
CA CYS A 43 -6.25 21.54 -8.31
C CYS A 43 -7.21 21.81 -7.14
N GLY A 44 -6.69 21.89 -5.89
CA GLY A 44 -7.52 22.10 -4.70
C GLY A 44 -8.60 21.04 -4.52
N GLY A 45 -8.32 19.82 -4.94
CA GLY A 45 -9.23 18.68 -4.95
C GLY A 45 -8.74 17.50 -4.14
N PHE A 46 -9.40 16.36 -4.34
CA PHE A 46 -9.04 15.10 -3.72
C PHE A 46 -8.36 14.19 -4.73
N ALA A 47 -7.22 13.62 -4.35
CA ALA A 47 -6.65 12.47 -5.03
C ALA A 47 -6.95 11.21 -4.22
N LEU A 48 -7.41 10.16 -4.89
CA LEU A 48 -7.73 8.89 -4.28
C LEU A 48 -6.74 7.83 -4.73
N ILE A 49 -6.11 7.15 -3.77
CA ILE A 49 -5.25 6.00 -4.01
C ILE A 49 -5.81 4.81 -3.28
N THR A 50 -6.22 3.80 -4.03
CA THR A 50 -6.75 2.58 -3.44
C THR A 50 -5.93 1.37 -3.86
N GLY A 51 -5.90 0.34 -3.01
CA GLY A 51 -5.24 -0.93 -3.29
C GLY A 51 -5.33 -1.87 -2.11
N GLU A 52 -5.18 -3.16 -2.36
CA GLU A 52 -5.18 -4.18 -1.31
C GLU A 52 -4.03 -3.98 -0.29
N ALA A 53 -4.13 -4.64 0.87
CA ALA A 53 -3.05 -4.59 1.85
C ALA A 53 -1.74 -5.14 1.26
N GLY A 54 -0.65 -4.40 1.41
CA GLY A 54 0.67 -4.86 0.93
C GLY A 54 1.00 -4.55 -0.53
N THR A 55 0.15 -3.82 -1.27
CA THR A 55 0.41 -3.42 -2.68
C THR A 55 1.43 -2.28 -2.85
N GLY A 56 1.89 -1.66 -1.75
CA GLY A 56 2.90 -0.60 -1.81
C GLY A 56 2.37 0.83 -1.64
N LYS A 57 1.14 1.03 -1.18
CA LYS A 57 0.55 2.37 -0.93
C LYS A 57 1.43 3.26 -0.07
N THR A 58 1.89 2.76 1.06
CA THR A 58 2.76 3.51 1.99
C THR A 58 4.12 3.83 1.37
N THR A 59 4.64 2.97 0.49
CA THR A 59 5.89 3.23 -0.26
C THR A 59 5.69 4.41 -1.21
N LEU A 60 4.57 4.45 -1.92
CA LEU A 60 4.21 5.55 -2.82
C LEU A 60 4.06 6.87 -2.07
N ILE A 61 3.40 6.88 -0.90
CA ILE A 61 3.31 8.07 -0.04
C ILE A 61 4.70 8.58 0.33
N ARG A 62 5.61 7.68 0.73
CA ARG A 62 6.98 8.07 1.13
C ARG A 62 7.78 8.66 -0.03
N GLU A 63 7.68 8.09 -1.22
CA GLU A 63 8.30 8.70 -2.42
C GLU A 63 7.73 10.09 -2.70
N LEU A 64 6.40 10.26 -2.61
CA LEU A 64 5.75 11.56 -2.77
C LEU A 64 6.27 12.60 -1.75
N LEU A 65 6.41 12.19 -0.50
CA LEU A 65 6.94 13.07 0.56
C LEU A 65 8.39 13.51 0.28
N GLN A 66 9.22 12.61 -0.24
CA GLN A 66 10.61 12.94 -0.60
C GLN A 66 10.72 13.80 -1.85
N ALA A 67 9.85 13.56 -2.84
CA ALA A 67 9.81 14.34 -4.08
C ALA A 67 9.12 15.70 -3.91
N SER A 68 8.44 15.93 -2.77
CA SER A 68 7.70 17.17 -2.53
C SER A 68 8.62 18.38 -2.60
N PRO A 69 8.26 19.41 -3.39
CA PRO A 69 9.05 20.62 -3.49
C PRO A 69 9.26 21.27 -2.11
N GLY A 70 10.43 21.89 -1.86
CA GLY A 70 10.74 22.54 -0.59
C GLY A 70 9.81 23.71 -0.21
N ASN A 71 8.90 24.10 -1.12
CA ASN A 71 7.86 25.10 -0.90
C ASN A 71 6.48 24.49 -0.52
N ALA A 72 6.41 23.17 -0.28
CA ALA A 72 5.19 22.52 0.19
C ALA A 72 5.23 22.26 1.70
N THR A 73 4.13 22.55 2.39
CA THR A 73 3.90 22.12 3.75
C THR A 73 3.01 20.88 3.72
N VAL A 74 3.53 19.76 4.20
CA VAL A 74 2.85 18.46 4.12
C VAL A 74 2.40 18.01 5.50
N GLY A 75 1.10 17.75 5.64
CA GLY A 75 0.52 17.09 6.81
C GLY A 75 0.24 15.62 6.49
N LEU A 76 0.75 14.69 7.31
CA LEU A 76 0.52 13.26 7.17
C LEU A 76 -0.25 12.73 8.39
N VAL A 77 -1.43 12.19 8.15
CA VAL A 77 -2.24 11.44 9.13
C VAL A 77 -2.15 9.96 8.79
N THR A 78 -1.43 9.19 9.61
CA THR A 78 -1.16 7.76 9.35
C THR A 78 -2.20 6.83 9.94
N ASP A 79 -2.93 7.26 10.97
CA ASP A 79 -3.98 6.48 11.62
C ASP A 79 -5.21 7.37 11.89
N PRO A 80 -6.16 7.44 10.97
CA PRO A 80 -7.31 8.33 11.09
C PRO A 80 -8.43 7.77 11.99
N HIS A 81 -8.15 6.78 12.85
CA HIS A 81 -9.16 6.17 13.70
C HIS A 81 -9.70 7.14 14.77
N ARG A 82 -11.02 7.17 14.99
CA ARG A 82 -11.70 8.07 15.94
C ARG A 82 -11.21 7.94 17.38
N ASN A 83 -10.69 6.81 17.80
CA ASN A 83 -10.19 6.59 19.15
C ASN A 83 -9.04 7.55 19.54
N PHE A 84 -8.42 8.23 18.58
CA PHE A 84 -7.34 9.20 18.80
C PHE A 84 -7.79 10.65 18.73
N GLY A 85 -9.09 10.92 18.87
CA GLY A 85 -9.66 12.25 18.86
C GLY A 85 -10.30 12.67 17.53
N PRO A 86 -10.84 13.89 17.44
CA PRO A 86 -11.46 14.42 16.23
C PRO A 86 -10.46 14.47 15.07
N LEU A 87 -10.90 14.14 13.86
CA LEU A 87 -10.04 14.14 12.67
C LEU A 87 -9.38 15.50 12.43
N LEU A 88 -10.15 16.58 12.63
CA LEU A 88 -9.67 17.95 12.46
C LEU A 88 -8.50 18.30 13.40
N GLY A 89 -8.55 17.88 14.66
CA GLY A 89 -7.45 18.09 15.61
C GLY A 89 -6.17 17.37 15.17
N ARG A 90 -6.32 16.21 14.59
CA ARG A 90 -5.19 15.41 14.05
C ARG A 90 -4.62 16.00 12.76
N ILE A 91 -5.48 16.59 11.92
CA ILE A 91 -5.04 17.33 10.74
C ILE A 91 -4.20 18.55 11.17
N LEU A 92 -4.68 19.33 12.16
CA LEU A 92 -3.92 20.46 12.72
C LEU A 92 -2.57 20.00 13.25
N LEU A 93 -2.55 18.94 14.05
CA LEU A 93 -1.34 18.38 14.62
C LEU A 93 -0.36 17.91 13.52
N ALA A 94 -0.87 17.29 12.43
CA ALA A 94 -0.07 16.85 11.30
C ALA A 94 0.64 18.02 10.59
N PHE A 95 0.09 19.22 10.67
CA PHE A 95 0.71 20.45 10.19
C PHE A 95 1.54 21.19 11.25
N GLY A 96 1.70 20.63 12.45
CA GLY A 96 2.43 21.25 13.55
C GLY A 96 1.67 22.39 14.23
N VAL A 97 0.34 22.46 14.04
CA VAL A 97 -0.54 23.42 14.70
C VAL A 97 -1.11 22.76 15.96
N GLU A 98 -0.83 23.33 17.13
CA GLU A 98 -1.44 22.86 18.37
C GLU A 98 -2.96 23.11 18.32
N ALA A 99 -3.73 22.02 18.34
CA ALA A 99 -5.17 22.14 18.44
C ALA A 99 -5.53 22.72 19.83
N ILE A 100 -6.20 23.84 19.86
CA ILE A 100 -6.78 24.35 21.10
C ILE A 100 -7.88 23.37 21.51
N ASP A 101 -7.85 22.87 22.76
CA ASP A 101 -8.94 22.07 23.31
C ASP A 101 -10.23 22.90 23.25
N GLY A 102 -10.97 22.76 22.17
CA GLY A 102 -12.06 23.65 21.84
C GLY A 102 -13.16 23.00 21.02
N ARG A 103 -14.09 23.83 20.64
CA ARG A 103 -15.22 23.46 19.79
C ARG A 103 -14.74 23.22 18.37
N PRO A 104 -15.40 22.34 17.60
CA PRO A 104 -15.02 22.08 16.19
C PRO A 104 -14.88 23.34 15.32
N LEU A 105 -15.70 24.38 15.61
CA LEU A 105 -15.64 25.67 14.89
C LEU A 105 -14.31 26.39 15.11
N GLU A 106 -13.77 26.36 16.33
CA GLU A 106 -12.48 27.01 16.65
C GLU A 106 -11.31 26.31 15.93
N MET A 107 -11.38 24.99 15.80
CA MET A 107 -10.39 24.20 15.03
C MET A 107 -10.48 24.50 13.53
N ILE A 108 -11.69 24.70 12.99
CA ILE A 108 -11.89 25.09 11.60
C ILE A 108 -11.25 26.47 11.34
N ASP A 109 -11.49 27.43 12.24
CA ASP A 109 -10.90 28.76 12.13
C ASP A 109 -9.37 28.72 12.23
N GLN A 110 -8.81 27.89 13.12
CA GLN A 110 -7.36 27.66 13.19
C GLN A 110 -6.81 27.10 11.89
N PHE A 111 -7.50 26.12 11.29
CA PHE A 111 -7.07 25.55 10.02
C PHE A 111 -7.12 26.60 8.90
N HIS A 112 -8.15 27.43 8.86
CA HIS A 112 -8.24 28.53 7.88
C HIS A 112 -7.09 29.54 8.04
N LEU A 113 -6.81 29.97 9.26
CA LEU A 113 -5.68 30.88 9.53
C LEU A 113 -4.35 30.27 9.10
N PHE A 114 -4.17 28.97 9.36
CA PHE A 114 -2.99 28.26 8.91
C PHE A 114 -2.87 28.27 7.37
N ILE A 115 -3.93 27.93 6.63
CA ILE A 115 -3.95 27.95 5.16
C ILE A 115 -3.67 29.35 4.62
N GLU A 116 -4.28 30.40 5.20
CA GLU A 116 -3.97 31.78 4.84
C GLU A 116 -2.49 32.13 4.99
N GLN A 117 -1.87 31.70 6.10
CA GLN A 117 -0.47 31.91 6.34
C GLN A 117 0.40 31.21 5.30
N GLN A 118 0.08 29.96 4.92
CA GLN A 118 0.78 29.24 3.88
C GLN A 118 0.64 29.96 2.52
N ASP A 119 -0.55 30.42 2.17
CA ASP A 119 -0.79 31.11 0.91
C ASP A 119 -0.05 32.46 0.84
N ARG A 120 -0.02 33.25 1.92
CA ARG A 120 0.76 34.50 2.02
C ARG A 120 2.26 34.29 1.81
N THR A 121 2.78 33.12 2.23
CA THR A 121 4.18 32.73 2.03
C THR A 121 4.42 31.97 0.72
N ASN A 122 3.41 31.89 -0.15
CA ASN A 122 3.40 31.15 -1.41
C ASN A 122 3.76 29.64 -1.22
N ARG A 123 3.47 29.09 -0.06
CA ARG A 123 3.64 27.67 0.24
C ARG A 123 2.41 26.88 -0.16
N ARG A 124 2.62 25.68 -0.64
CA ARG A 124 1.56 24.72 -0.93
C ARG A 124 1.19 23.94 0.32
N THR A 125 -0.05 23.56 0.44
CA THR A 125 -0.50 22.70 1.52
C THR A 125 -1.00 21.38 0.94
N LEU A 126 -0.36 20.28 1.36
CA LEU A 126 -0.70 18.93 0.98
C LEU A 126 -1.09 18.14 2.24
N LEU A 127 -2.33 17.66 2.29
CA LEU A 127 -2.80 16.77 3.34
C LEU A 127 -2.86 15.34 2.82
N ILE A 128 -2.14 14.42 3.46
CA ILE A 128 -2.18 12.99 3.15
C ILE A 128 -2.84 12.27 4.32
N ILE A 129 -3.86 11.47 4.03
CA ILE A 129 -4.53 10.62 5.02
C ILE A 129 -4.35 9.18 4.57
N ASP A 130 -3.47 8.45 5.27
CA ASP A 130 -3.31 7.01 5.07
C ASP A 130 -4.39 6.24 5.83
N GLU A 131 -4.68 5.03 5.40
CA GLU A 131 -5.77 4.17 5.93
C GLU A 131 -7.14 4.87 5.96
N ALA A 132 -7.41 5.77 5.00
CA ALA A 132 -8.63 6.57 4.95
C ALA A 132 -9.92 5.74 4.83
N HIS A 133 -9.82 4.45 4.55
CA HIS A 133 -10.98 3.53 4.52
C HIS A 133 -11.60 3.29 5.91
N VAL A 134 -10.89 3.60 7.00
CA VAL A 134 -11.43 3.52 8.37
C VAL A 134 -12.21 4.78 8.78
N LEU A 135 -12.19 5.84 7.95
CA LEU A 135 -12.98 7.04 8.18
C LEU A 135 -14.48 6.73 8.01
N ASP A 136 -15.25 7.20 8.95
CA ASP A 136 -16.72 7.15 8.81
C ASP A 136 -17.25 8.29 7.93
N GLU A 137 -18.54 8.22 7.61
CA GLU A 137 -19.23 9.22 6.78
C GLU A 137 -19.09 10.65 7.35
N THR A 138 -19.12 10.79 8.67
CA THR A 138 -19.01 12.09 9.35
C THR A 138 -17.64 12.70 9.15
N SER A 139 -16.58 11.92 9.33
CA SER A 139 -15.20 12.37 9.12
C SER A 139 -14.91 12.72 7.65
N LEU A 140 -15.45 11.95 6.71
CA LEU A 140 -15.34 12.25 5.28
C LEU A 140 -16.09 13.53 4.91
N GLU A 141 -17.25 13.80 5.54
CA GLU A 141 -17.99 15.04 5.36
C GLU A 141 -17.26 16.23 6.01
N GLU A 142 -16.63 16.07 7.18
CA GLU A 142 -15.74 17.08 7.76
C GLU A 142 -14.63 17.48 6.79
N LEU A 143 -13.95 16.50 6.15
CA LEU A 143 -12.93 16.77 5.14
C LEU A 143 -13.49 17.57 3.94
N ARG A 144 -14.69 17.23 3.50
CA ARG A 144 -15.36 17.98 2.43
C ARG A 144 -15.61 19.42 2.82
N LEU A 145 -16.09 19.65 4.05
CA LEU A 145 -16.36 21.00 4.56
C LEU A 145 -15.07 21.80 4.70
N LEU A 146 -14.00 21.21 5.25
CA LEU A 146 -12.69 21.85 5.31
C LEU A 146 -12.18 22.32 3.96
N SER A 147 -12.36 21.48 2.94
CA SER A 147 -11.94 21.82 1.58
C SER A 147 -12.83 22.88 0.89
N ASN A 148 -14.08 23.08 1.35
CA ASN A 148 -15.01 24.08 0.83
C ASN A 148 -14.87 25.45 1.48
N ALA A 149 -14.47 25.48 2.73
CA ALA A 149 -14.48 26.69 3.56
C ALA A 149 -13.45 27.75 3.12
N ILE A 150 -12.60 27.41 2.15
CA ILE A 150 -11.53 28.28 1.66
C ILE A 150 -11.96 28.92 0.34
N VAL A 151 -12.98 29.77 0.41
CA VAL A 151 -13.43 30.55 -0.76
C VAL A 151 -12.44 31.69 -1.04
N GLY A 152 -11.86 31.68 -2.23
CA GLY A 152 -10.93 32.73 -2.69
C GLY A 152 -9.46 32.50 -2.34
N GLN A 153 -9.12 31.45 -1.61
CA GLN A 153 -7.77 31.03 -1.26
C GLN A 153 -7.45 29.69 -1.92
N ARG A 154 -6.18 29.34 -1.96
CA ARG A 154 -5.73 28.05 -2.48
C ARG A 154 -6.12 26.95 -1.52
N ALA A 155 -7.15 26.18 -1.85
CA ALA A 155 -7.55 25.01 -1.08
C ALA A 155 -6.37 24.02 -0.98
N PRO A 156 -6.21 23.29 0.15
CA PRO A 156 -5.21 22.24 0.25
C PRO A 156 -5.50 21.12 -0.75
N ASP A 157 -4.47 20.55 -1.31
CA ASP A 157 -4.56 19.29 -2.02
C ASP A 157 -4.68 18.16 -0.99
N VAL A 158 -5.66 17.28 -1.14
CA VAL A 158 -5.93 16.19 -0.19
C VAL A 158 -5.74 14.85 -0.87
N VAL A 159 -4.85 14.02 -0.36
CA VAL A 159 -4.63 12.65 -0.84
C VAL A 159 -5.21 11.66 0.17
N LEU A 160 -6.23 10.94 -0.26
CA LEU A 160 -6.85 9.85 0.51
C LEU A 160 -6.28 8.52 0.05
N VAL A 161 -5.65 7.80 0.95
CA VAL A 161 -5.03 6.50 0.67
C VAL A 161 -5.71 5.44 1.51
N GLY A 162 -6.10 4.32 0.89
CA GLY A 162 -6.78 3.27 1.63
C GLY A 162 -7.06 1.99 0.84
N HIS A 163 -7.90 1.15 1.42
CA HIS A 163 -8.37 -0.08 0.76
C HIS A 163 -9.44 0.22 -0.29
N PRO A 164 -9.74 -0.71 -1.22
CA PRO A 164 -10.77 -0.53 -2.25
C PRO A 164 -12.17 -0.20 -1.72
N GLU A 165 -12.42 -0.49 -0.43
CA GLU A 165 -13.67 -0.14 0.26
C GLU A 165 -13.92 1.36 0.31
N LEU A 166 -12.86 2.16 0.48
CA LEU A 166 -12.95 3.62 0.46
C LEU A 166 -13.62 4.11 -0.85
N ARG A 167 -13.15 3.61 -1.97
CA ARG A 167 -13.71 3.93 -3.29
C ARG A 167 -15.17 3.49 -3.43
N ARG A 168 -15.46 2.26 -2.97
CA ARG A 168 -16.84 1.73 -2.98
C ARG A 168 -17.77 2.62 -2.16
N ASN A 169 -17.35 3.01 -0.96
CA ASN A 169 -18.12 3.88 -0.07
C ASN A 169 -18.38 5.26 -0.71
N LEU A 170 -17.35 5.90 -1.28
CA LEU A 170 -17.49 7.18 -1.97
C LEU A 170 -18.48 7.12 -3.15
N CYS A 171 -18.53 6.01 -3.87
CA CYS A 171 -19.44 5.82 -5.01
C CYS A 171 -20.87 5.45 -4.60
N SER A 172 -21.03 4.64 -3.54
CA SER A 172 -22.33 4.04 -3.18
C SER A 172 -23.12 4.83 -2.15
N ILE A 173 -22.45 5.59 -1.27
CA ILE A 173 -23.12 6.35 -0.20
C ILE A 173 -23.58 7.70 -0.74
N PRO A 174 -24.91 8.00 -0.78
CA PRO A 174 -25.42 9.24 -1.38
C PRO A 174 -24.89 10.52 -0.74
N ARG A 175 -24.65 10.51 0.57
CA ARG A 175 -24.09 11.65 1.31
C ARG A 175 -22.66 12.00 0.90
N LEU A 176 -21.89 11.02 0.41
CA LEU A 176 -20.50 11.22 0.00
C LEU A 176 -20.34 11.61 -1.48
N ARG A 177 -21.45 11.66 -2.26
CA ARG A 177 -21.41 12.09 -3.67
C ARG A 177 -20.77 13.47 -3.87
N PRO A 178 -21.02 14.49 -3.03
CA PRO A 178 -20.36 15.79 -3.20
C PRO A 178 -18.83 15.71 -2.99
N LEU A 179 -18.34 14.82 -2.13
CA LEU A 179 -16.91 14.55 -1.97
C LEU A 179 -16.36 13.82 -3.21
N ALA A 180 -17.06 12.78 -3.67
CA ALA A 180 -16.68 12.03 -4.86
C ALA A 180 -16.57 12.93 -6.12
N GLN A 181 -17.42 13.93 -6.27
CA GLN A 181 -17.37 14.91 -7.38
C GLN A 181 -16.14 15.82 -7.33
N ARG A 182 -15.44 15.89 -6.21
CA ARG A 182 -14.21 16.66 -6.04
C ARG A 182 -12.94 15.83 -6.19
N VAL A 183 -13.08 14.54 -6.44
CA VAL A 183 -11.95 13.67 -6.74
C VAL A 183 -11.45 13.99 -8.15
N VAL A 184 -10.28 14.62 -8.22
CA VAL A 184 -9.63 15.00 -9.48
C VAL A 184 -8.68 13.92 -9.99
N ALA A 185 -8.31 13.01 -9.12
CA ALA A 185 -7.40 11.90 -9.43
C ALA A 185 -7.87 10.64 -8.70
N ASP A 186 -8.02 9.53 -9.42
CA ASP A 186 -8.45 8.25 -8.87
C ASP A 186 -7.52 7.14 -9.40
N CYS A 187 -6.67 6.62 -8.52
CA CYS A 187 -5.67 5.63 -8.83
C CYS A 187 -5.88 4.35 -8.05
N ARG A 188 -5.62 3.23 -8.72
CA ARG A 188 -5.61 1.92 -8.08
C ARG A 188 -4.22 1.31 -8.18
N LEU A 189 -3.62 1.01 -7.02
CA LEU A 189 -2.45 0.15 -6.94
C LEU A 189 -2.91 -1.30 -6.99
N GLU A 190 -2.63 -1.94 -8.11
CA GLU A 190 -2.95 -3.33 -8.36
C GLU A 190 -1.82 -4.24 -7.89
N ALA A 191 -2.15 -5.50 -7.62
CA ALA A 191 -1.16 -6.54 -7.43
C ALA A 191 -0.32 -6.71 -8.72
N LEU A 192 0.90 -7.18 -8.57
CA LEU A 192 1.80 -7.45 -9.70
C LEU A 192 1.26 -8.62 -10.51
N ASP A 193 1.28 -8.54 -11.82
CA ASP A 193 1.01 -9.70 -12.65
C ASP A 193 2.19 -10.69 -12.61
N ARG A 194 2.06 -11.81 -13.31
CA ARG A 194 3.08 -12.86 -13.31
C ARG A 194 4.44 -12.36 -13.79
N GLU A 195 4.47 -11.56 -14.83
CA GLU A 195 5.69 -11.00 -15.40
C GLU A 195 6.30 -9.94 -14.46
N GLU A 196 5.47 -9.05 -13.92
CA GLU A 196 5.90 -8.05 -12.95
C GLU A 196 6.38 -8.70 -11.65
N THR A 197 5.79 -9.84 -11.23
CA THR A 197 6.25 -10.59 -10.05
C THR A 197 7.67 -11.12 -10.28
N HIS A 198 7.96 -11.68 -11.45
CA HIS A 198 9.30 -12.12 -11.81
C HIS A 198 10.29 -10.94 -11.79
N GLN A 199 9.95 -9.87 -12.49
CA GLN A 199 10.77 -8.65 -12.51
C GLN A 199 10.98 -8.04 -11.11
N TYR A 200 9.97 -8.10 -10.26
CA TYR A 200 10.06 -7.65 -8.87
C TYR A 200 11.07 -8.47 -8.07
N ILE A 201 11.00 -9.80 -8.14
CA ILE A 201 11.92 -10.69 -7.42
C ILE A 201 13.34 -10.43 -7.89
N ASP A 202 13.58 -10.37 -9.19
CA ASP A 202 14.88 -10.07 -9.77
C ASP A 202 15.41 -8.70 -9.37
N HIS A 203 14.56 -7.69 -9.41
CA HIS A 203 14.91 -6.33 -9.01
C HIS A 203 15.38 -6.29 -7.54
N ARG A 204 14.64 -6.93 -6.63
CA ARG A 204 14.99 -6.99 -5.21
C ARG A 204 16.31 -7.72 -4.96
N LEU A 205 16.55 -8.82 -5.66
CA LEU A 205 17.82 -9.57 -5.58
C LEU A 205 19.00 -8.75 -6.10
N ARG A 206 18.86 -8.09 -7.26
CA ARG A 206 19.90 -7.20 -7.81
C ARG A 206 20.21 -6.03 -6.88
N CYS A 207 19.20 -5.40 -6.30
CA CYS A 207 19.39 -4.37 -5.28
C CYS A 207 20.19 -4.87 -4.07
N ALA A 208 20.07 -6.17 -3.75
CA ALA A 208 20.82 -6.79 -2.66
C ALA A 208 22.20 -7.31 -3.07
N GLY A 209 22.60 -7.18 -4.35
CA GLY A 209 23.91 -7.56 -4.86
C GLY A 209 23.99 -8.96 -5.48
N ALA A 210 22.86 -9.61 -5.77
CA ALA A 210 22.88 -10.90 -6.46
C ALA A 210 23.47 -10.77 -7.86
N GLU A 211 24.47 -11.61 -8.20
CA GLU A 211 25.09 -11.67 -9.52
C GLU A 211 24.45 -12.69 -10.47
N GLY A 212 23.60 -13.59 -9.93
CA GLY A 212 22.98 -14.68 -10.70
C GLY A 212 21.49 -14.85 -10.39
N GLN A 213 20.87 -15.77 -11.14
CA GLN A 213 19.47 -16.15 -10.95
C GLN A 213 19.37 -17.08 -9.73
N VAL A 214 18.75 -16.60 -8.64
CA VAL A 214 18.54 -17.37 -7.40
C VAL A 214 17.22 -18.13 -7.45
N PHE A 215 16.17 -17.55 -8.05
CA PHE A 215 14.87 -18.19 -8.24
C PHE A 215 14.72 -18.62 -9.72
N SER A 216 14.27 -19.83 -9.97
CA SER A 216 13.91 -20.26 -11.33
C SER A 216 12.63 -19.56 -11.81
N ASP A 217 12.42 -19.49 -13.12
CA ASP A 217 11.21 -18.89 -13.71
C ASP A 217 9.93 -19.59 -13.21
N ASP A 218 9.99 -20.93 -13.07
CA ASP A 218 8.89 -21.72 -12.53
C ASP A 218 8.64 -21.42 -11.04
N ALA A 219 9.69 -21.16 -10.26
CA ALA A 219 9.55 -20.72 -8.87
C ALA A 219 8.88 -19.35 -8.80
N CYS A 220 9.27 -18.39 -9.63
CA CYS A 220 8.61 -17.08 -9.71
C CYS A 220 7.13 -17.20 -10.09
N GLY A 221 6.81 -18.11 -11.02
CA GLY A 221 5.42 -18.42 -11.38
C GLY A 221 4.61 -19.02 -10.23
N ALA A 222 5.20 -19.95 -9.47
CA ALA A 222 4.57 -20.53 -8.30
C ALA A 222 4.38 -19.49 -7.17
N ILE A 223 5.38 -18.63 -6.92
CA ILE A 223 5.28 -17.53 -5.94
C ILE A 223 4.13 -16.60 -6.33
N HIS A 224 4.03 -16.19 -7.59
CA HIS A 224 2.90 -15.39 -8.06
C HIS A 224 1.56 -16.07 -7.77
N ALA A 225 1.42 -17.35 -8.08
CA ALA A 225 0.18 -18.10 -7.88
C ALA A 225 -0.26 -18.19 -6.41
N PHE A 226 0.69 -18.27 -5.45
CA PHE A 226 0.38 -18.31 -4.03
C PHE A 226 0.16 -16.93 -3.40
N THR A 227 0.76 -15.89 -3.95
CA THR A 227 0.73 -14.53 -3.39
C THR A 227 -0.26 -13.60 -4.08
N ASP A 228 -0.90 -14.07 -5.17
CA ASP A 228 -1.71 -13.24 -6.08
C ASP A 228 -0.97 -11.97 -6.52
N GLY A 229 0.36 -12.01 -6.56
CA GLY A 229 1.21 -10.89 -6.93
C GLY A 229 1.27 -9.75 -5.90
N ILE A 230 0.85 -9.98 -4.66
CA ILE A 230 0.92 -8.96 -3.59
C ILE A 230 2.36 -8.82 -3.09
N PRO A 231 3.03 -7.66 -3.26
CA PRO A 231 4.45 -7.48 -2.94
C PRO A 231 4.84 -7.88 -1.52
N ARG A 232 4.00 -7.58 -0.53
CA ARG A 232 4.25 -7.96 0.86
C ARG A 232 4.28 -9.47 1.06
N LEU A 233 3.36 -10.19 0.41
CA LEU A 233 3.32 -11.66 0.49
C LEU A 233 4.50 -12.28 -0.27
N ILE A 234 4.86 -11.72 -1.44
CA ILE A 234 6.05 -12.11 -2.19
C ILE A 234 7.29 -11.98 -1.30
N ASN A 235 7.47 -10.84 -0.62
CA ASN A 235 8.62 -10.61 0.25
C ASN A 235 8.70 -11.66 1.36
N ILE A 236 7.60 -11.93 2.07
CA ILE A 236 7.59 -12.90 3.16
C ILE A 236 7.93 -14.30 2.63
N LEU A 237 7.31 -14.72 1.53
CA LEU A 237 7.53 -16.05 0.97
C LEU A 237 8.97 -16.20 0.45
N CYS A 238 9.50 -15.20 -0.24
CA CYS A 238 10.87 -15.22 -0.75
C CYS A 238 11.93 -15.19 0.37
N GLU A 239 11.72 -14.44 1.45
CA GLU A 239 12.61 -14.39 2.61
C GLU A 239 12.74 -15.78 3.28
N ASP A 240 11.59 -16.48 3.41
CA ASP A 240 11.57 -17.83 3.98
C ASP A 240 12.25 -18.84 3.05
N LEU A 241 11.97 -18.75 1.73
CA LEU A 241 12.61 -19.62 0.73
C LEU A 241 14.11 -19.46 0.71
N LEU A 242 14.62 -18.20 0.77
CA LEU A 242 16.06 -17.95 0.86
C LEU A 242 16.66 -18.52 2.16
N THR A 243 15.94 -18.41 3.25
CA THR A 243 16.40 -18.94 4.55
C THR A 243 16.53 -20.47 4.50
N ILE A 244 15.50 -21.17 4.02
CA ILE A 244 15.51 -22.64 3.90
C ILE A 244 16.50 -23.10 2.83
N GLY A 245 16.57 -22.40 1.69
CA GLY A 245 17.53 -22.70 0.63
C GLY A 245 18.98 -22.59 1.10
N GLY A 246 19.30 -21.52 1.84
CA GLY A 246 20.62 -21.33 2.43
C GLY A 246 20.98 -22.39 3.47
N LEU A 247 20.03 -22.78 4.35
CA LEU A 247 20.22 -23.86 5.31
C LEU A 247 20.42 -25.23 4.62
N SER A 248 19.71 -25.47 3.52
CA SER A 248 19.79 -26.71 2.74
C SER A 248 20.91 -26.69 1.69
N GLN A 249 21.74 -25.63 1.65
CA GLN A 249 22.83 -25.42 0.69
C GLN A 249 22.38 -25.54 -0.78
N ARG A 250 21.17 -25.10 -1.11
CA ARG A 250 20.65 -25.08 -2.46
C ARG A 250 21.00 -23.75 -3.14
N ALA A 251 21.78 -23.81 -4.20
CA ALA A 251 22.23 -22.63 -4.94
C ALA A 251 21.07 -21.92 -5.69
N SER A 252 20.00 -22.64 -6.02
CA SER A 252 18.81 -22.10 -6.67
C SER A 252 17.53 -22.61 -6.00
N ILE A 253 16.51 -21.82 -6.04
CA ILE A 253 15.17 -22.11 -5.52
C ILE A 253 14.28 -22.45 -6.71
N ASP A 254 13.71 -23.65 -6.70
CA ASP A 254 12.82 -24.19 -7.72
C ASP A 254 11.34 -24.18 -7.27
N ALA A 255 10.42 -24.46 -8.19
CA ALA A 255 9.01 -24.53 -7.90
C ALA A 255 8.65 -25.60 -6.84
N ALA A 256 9.40 -26.71 -6.79
CA ALA A 256 9.16 -27.77 -5.82
C ALA A 256 9.36 -27.27 -4.38
N MET A 257 10.40 -26.44 -4.14
CA MET A 257 10.62 -25.81 -2.83
C MET A 257 9.48 -24.84 -2.48
N VAL A 258 8.99 -24.06 -3.45
CA VAL A 258 7.87 -23.13 -3.23
C VAL A 258 6.61 -23.89 -2.83
N HIS A 259 6.28 -24.99 -3.53
CA HIS A 259 5.12 -25.83 -3.22
C HIS A 259 5.24 -26.50 -1.85
N ALA A 260 6.42 -27.05 -1.51
CA ALA A 260 6.65 -27.69 -0.21
C ALA A 260 6.45 -26.69 0.94
N MET A 261 6.95 -25.46 0.79
CA MET A 261 6.76 -24.40 1.79
C MET A 261 5.31 -23.95 1.90
N ALA A 262 4.60 -23.80 0.78
CA ALA A 262 3.21 -23.41 0.77
C ALA A 262 2.34 -24.47 1.48
N GLU A 263 2.60 -25.77 1.25
CA GLU A 263 1.90 -26.86 1.93
C GLU A 263 2.16 -26.87 3.44
N ASP A 264 3.40 -26.66 3.88
CA ASP A 264 3.73 -26.56 5.30
C ASP A 264 2.95 -25.42 5.97
N ARG A 265 2.89 -24.26 5.32
CA ARG A 265 2.13 -23.10 5.81
C ARG A 265 0.60 -23.29 5.78
N ARG A 266 0.07 -24.12 4.90
CA ARG A 266 -1.35 -24.48 4.88
C ARG A 266 -1.80 -25.15 6.17
N HIS A 267 -0.92 -25.92 6.82
CA HIS A 267 -1.23 -26.68 8.02
C HIS A 267 -0.99 -25.92 9.33
N GLY A 268 -0.27 -24.79 9.31
CA GLY A 268 0.05 -24.06 10.55
C GLY A 268 0.36 -22.57 10.39
N GLY A 269 0.24 -22.01 9.18
CA GLY A 269 0.59 -20.62 8.91
C GLY A 269 -0.59 -19.64 9.02
N VAL A 270 -0.29 -18.38 9.35
CA VAL A 270 -1.26 -17.27 9.37
C VAL A 270 -1.21 -16.40 8.10
N LEU A 271 -0.31 -16.70 7.17
CA LEU A 271 -0.23 -15.94 5.92
C LEU A 271 -1.42 -16.27 5.00
N PRO A 272 -2.09 -15.25 4.46
CA PRO A 272 -3.21 -15.44 3.54
C PRO A 272 -2.72 -15.78 2.12
N LEU A 273 -2.09 -16.96 1.97
CA LEU A 273 -1.67 -17.47 0.66
C LEU A 273 -2.87 -18.04 -0.11
N ASN A 274 -2.82 -17.93 -1.43
CA ASN A 274 -3.83 -18.52 -2.31
C ASN A 274 -3.53 -20.00 -2.56
N PHE A 275 -4.25 -20.88 -1.90
CA PHE A 275 -4.10 -22.34 -2.05
C PHE A 275 -4.97 -22.96 -3.16
N ALA A 276 -5.77 -22.17 -3.88
CA ALA A 276 -6.58 -22.66 -4.99
C ALA A 276 -5.70 -23.25 -6.12
N SER A 277 -4.49 -22.70 -6.29
CA SER A 277 -3.50 -23.14 -7.26
C SER A 277 -2.96 -24.56 -7.02
N LEU A 278 -2.98 -25.05 -5.77
CA LEU A 278 -2.55 -26.42 -5.43
C LEU A 278 -3.50 -27.50 -5.97
N GLY A 279 -4.80 -27.19 -6.11
CA GLY A 279 -5.80 -28.11 -6.61
C GLY A 279 -5.67 -28.43 -8.11
N MET A 280 -4.94 -27.63 -8.87
CA MET A 280 -4.71 -27.85 -10.31
C MET A 280 -3.53 -28.78 -10.63
N LEU A 281 -2.66 -29.08 -9.65
CA LEU A 281 -1.47 -29.91 -9.83
C LEU A 281 -1.61 -31.33 -9.29
N VAL A 282 -2.68 -31.62 -8.53
CA VAL A 282 -2.98 -32.98 -8.08
C VAL A 282 -3.83 -33.65 -9.15
N SER A 283 -3.21 -34.55 -9.92
CA SER A 283 -3.90 -35.43 -10.86
C SER A 283 -5.09 -36.15 -10.19
N PRO A 284 -6.18 -36.46 -10.92
CA PRO A 284 -7.39 -37.05 -10.34
C PRO A 284 -7.21 -38.44 -9.68
N GLU A 285 -6.03 -39.02 -9.74
CA GLU A 285 -5.74 -40.41 -9.34
C GLU A 285 -5.43 -40.61 -7.84
N GLU A 286 -5.21 -39.55 -7.05
CA GLU A 286 -4.93 -39.68 -5.62
C GLU A 286 -6.04 -39.15 -4.70
N ARG A 287 -7.29 -39.37 -5.01
CA ARG A 287 -8.36 -39.19 -4.01
C ARG A 287 -8.44 -40.46 -3.14
N PRO A 288 -8.12 -40.42 -1.83
CA PRO A 288 -8.39 -41.54 -0.97
C PRO A 288 -9.89 -41.83 -0.98
N MET A 289 -10.24 -43.04 -1.34
CA MET A 289 -11.62 -43.53 -1.28
C MET A 289 -12.17 -43.27 0.12
N ARG A 290 -13.20 -42.44 0.24
CA ARG A 290 -13.99 -42.34 1.48
C ARG A 290 -14.56 -43.72 1.77
N SER A 291 -14.10 -44.32 2.83
CA SER A 291 -14.68 -45.56 3.36
C SER A 291 -16.15 -45.27 3.74
N GLN A 292 -17.04 -45.81 2.92
CA GLN A 292 -18.40 -46.09 3.37
C GLN A 292 -18.32 -47.30 4.33
N ALA A 293 -18.49 -47.07 5.60
CA ALA A 293 -18.93 -48.00 6.62
C ALA A 293 -19.26 -47.17 7.86
N LEU A 294 -20.49 -47.04 8.22
CA LEU A 294 -21.23 -47.87 9.13
C LEU A 294 -22.64 -47.28 9.31
N SER A 295 -23.59 -47.90 8.69
CA SER A 295 -24.98 -47.94 9.20
C SER A 295 -25.25 -49.38 9.58
N ALA A 296 -25.39 -49.65 10.86
CA ALA A 296 -26.18 -50.68 11.50
C ALA A 296 -26.52 -50.23 12.91
#